data_63fdb8355e5a6626ddfe3c020207ba89
#
_entry.id   63fdb8355e5a6626ddfe3c020207ba89
#
_cell.length_a   1.000
_cell.length_b   1.000
_cell.length_c   1.000
_cell.angle_alpha   90.00
_cell.angle_beta   90.00
_cell.angle_gamma   90.00
#
_symmetry.space_group_name_H-M   'P 1'
#
loop_
_entity.id
_entity.type
_entity.pdbx_description
1 polymer ?
#
loop_
_entity_poly.entity_id
_entity_poly.type
_entity_poly.pdbx_seq_one_letter_code
_entity_poly.pdbx_strand_id
1 'polypeptide(L)'
;MQGLKLHRLDGFESHVLAAALAAAASGGAWAEEPNPYYIGATASLSHDSNVYRSPNGRGDTYGGIGLVAGFDQSINRQRLYADLNLRSNRYAREKTLDNISYGLNAGWDWATIEKLSGGVSVGASQALAAYNYNSTGQPTTARDVLNTEQLGARVRWGGEGALNLTAAYGYNHISYTETVANDASQHSASLSGSYRVGPTLRLGTGLRLTRGAQPQAFQTAPGVYESNKTTGRNIDFTADWRSTAQTFLNARISWSNRTNSGLNNRDFSGLTGGLTANYAPTSRLGFNASLSRDTAANSTLFSQTNPIPGQSGANQTANNQTFNNFGVGASYAVTSKISLNSGLQYRHGNLVDQIFVGTMSVSNEHTDNTFDASIGLNYAVARNWSMNCKYEYLKRDVSGTLPYAYNANVIGCTARFTLR
;
A
#
# COMPACT_ATOMS: atom_id res chain seq x y z
N MET A 1 38.81 14.56 26.24
CA MET A 1 39.17 15.69 25.36
C MET A 1 39.48 15.12 23.99
N GLN A 2 38.60 15.28 23.07
CA GLN A 2 38.76 15.61 21.65
C GLN A 2 37.43 15.50 20.99
N GLY A 3 36.86 16.64 20.62
CA GLY A 3 35.55 16.76 20.01
C GLY A 3 35.61 16.43 18.51
N LEU A 4 34.70 15.62 18.07
CA LEU A 4 34.45 15.42 16.65
C LEU A 4 33.47 16.50 16.17
N LYS A 5 33.95 17.40 15.34
CA LYS A 5 33.17 18.42 14.64
C LYS A 5 32.30 17.75 13.60
N LEU A 6 30.98 17.80 13.80
CA LEU A 6 30.01 17.53 12.74
C LEU A 6 30.09 18.64 11.68
N HIS A 7 30.57 18.30 10.50
CA HIS A 7 30.51 19.13 9.32
C HIS A 7 29.05 19.32 8.88
N ARG A 8 28.65 20.60 8.76
CA ARG A 8 27.38 21.06 8.18
C ARG A 8 27.21 20.50 6.78
N LEU A 9 26.05 19.82 6.57
CA LEU A 9 25.58 19.44 5.25
C LEU A 9 24.63 20.49 4.63
N ASP A 10 24.74 21.74 5.07
CA ASP A 10 23.86 22.85 4.66
C ASP A 10 24.07 23.30 3.19
N GLY A 11 25.08 22.78 2.50
CA GLY A 11 25.42 23.17 1.12
C GLY A 11 24.80 22.30 0.03
N PHE A 12 24.45 21.06 0.33
CA PHE A 12 23.98 20.12 -0.70
C PHE A 12 22.52 20.34 -1.11
N GLU A 13 21.67 20.73 -0.15
CA GLU A 13 20.24 20.96 -0.42
C GLU A 13 19.97 22.20 -1.29
N SER A 14 20.76 23.26 -1.11
CA SER A 14 20.62 24.50 -1.90
C SER A 14 21.10 24.35 -3.35
N HIS A 15 22.09 23.51 -3.61
CA HIS A 15 22.61 23.30 -4.97
C HIS A 15 21.73 22.35 -5.80
N VAL A 16 21.07 21.37 -5.18
CA VAL A 16 20.14 20.47 -5.89
C VAL A 16 18.87 21.21 -6.29
N LEU A 17 18.37 22.11 -5.44
CA LEU A 17 17.19 22.92 -5.75
C LEU A 17 17.50 23.96 -6.86
N ALA A 18 18.70 24.56 -6.82
CA ALA A 18 19.16 25.50 -7.84
C ALA A 18 19.39 24.83 -9.21
N ALA A 19 19.93 23.61 -9.22
CA ALA A 19 20.12 22.83 -10.45
C ALA A 19 18.80 22.41 -11.09
N ALA A 20 17.80 22.02 -10.28
CA ALA A 20 16.46 21.67 -10.78
C ALA A 20 15.72 22.91 -11.33
N LEU A 21 15.88 24.07 -10.72
CA LEU A 21 15.32 25.35 -11.19
C LEU A 21 16.03 25.89 -12.43
N ALA A 22 17.35 25.71 -12.55
CA ALA A 22 18.13 26.13 -13.73
C ALA A 22 17.82 25.28 -14.98
N ALA A 23 17.58 23.96 -14.81
CA ALA A 23 17.14 23.08 -15.88
C ALA A 23 15.73 23.44 -16.40
N ALA A 24 14.88 24.04 -15.55
CA ALA A 24 13.54 24.46 -15.92
C ALA A 24 13.50 25.73 -16.80
N ALA A 25 14.57 26.53 -16.83
CA ALA A 25 14.63 27.81 -17.53
C ALA A 25 15.09 27.73 -19.01
N SER A 26 15.61 26.58 -19.46
CA SER A 26 16.23 26.40 -20.79
C SER A 26 15.35 25.68 -21.83
N GLY A 27 14.07 25.42 -21.55
CA GLY A 27 13.16 24.72 -22.46
C GLY A 27 12.63 25.57 -23.60
N GLY A 28 13.28 25.54 -24.75
CA GLY A 28 12.74 26.04 -26.02
C GLY A 28 11.53 25.22 -26.47
N ALA A 29 10.52 25.90 -27.03
CA ALA A 29 9.31 25.29 -27.56
C ALA A 29 9.61 24.53 -28.88
N TRP A 30 9.70 23.21 -28.77
CA TRP A 30 9.66 22.30 -29.94
C TRP A 30 8.31 21.61 -29.91
N ALA A 31 7.67 21.45 -31.11
CA ALA A 31 6.47 20.62 -31.25
C ALA A 31 6.87 19.15 -31.07
N GLU A 32 6.58 18.58 -29.92
CA GLU A 32 7.13 17.34 -29.45
C GLU A 32 6.08 16.22 -29.47
N GLU A 33 6.47 15.06 -30.01
CA GLU A 33 5.83 13.79 -29.66
C GLU A 33 5.81 13.66 -28.13
N PRO A 34 4.79 13.03 -27.53
CA PRO A 34 4.70 12.93 -26.07
C PRO A 34 5.97 12.27 -25.54
N ASN A 35 6.82 13.07 -24.91
CA ASN A 35 8.08 12.62 -24.33
C ASN A 35 7.77 11.51 -23.31
N PRO A 36 8.31 10.30 -23.48
CA PRO A 36 8.07 9.21 -22.55
C PRO A 36 8.69 9.42 -21.16
N TYR A 37 9.57 10.40 -21.02
CA TYR A 37 10.28 10.68 -19.78
C TYR A 37 9.69 11.90 -19.08
N TYR A 38 9.75 11.88 -17.76
CA TYR A 38 9.52 13.08 -16.96
C TYR A 38 10.49 13.16 -15.80
N ILE A 39 10.80 14.37 -15.40
CA ILE A 39 11.50 14.70 -14.18
C ILE A 39 10.80 15.84 -13.47
N GLY A 40 10.82 15.88 -12.17
CA GLY A 40 10.14 16.94 -11.44
C GLY A 40 10.56 17.02 -9.98
N ALA A 41 10.02 18.05 -9.34
CA ALA A 41 10.22 18.33 -7.93
C ALA A 41 8.89 18.38 -7.19
N THR A 42 8.90 18.06 -5.91
CA THR A 42 7.74 18.16 -5.01
C THR A 42 8.10 18.95 -3.77
N ALA A 43 7.15 19.73 -3.28
CA ALA A 43 7.21 20.36 -1.97
C ALA A 43 5.92 20.06 -1.23
N SER A 44 5.99 19.71 0.04
CA SER A 44 4.83 19.39 0.86
C SER A 44 4.92 20.03 2.23
N LEU A 45 3.74 20.35 2.79
CA LEU A 45 3.57 20.77 4.17
C LEU A 45 2.39 20.00 4.73
N SER A 46 2.57 19.41 5.90
CA SER A 46 1.54 18.62 6.58
C SER A 46 1.56 18.87 8.07
N HIS A 47 0.38 18.80 8.67
CA HIS A 47 0.19 18.79 10.11
C HIS A 47 -0.51 17.49 10.51
N ASP A 48 0.04 16.81 11.50
CA ASP A 48 -0.52 15.58 12.08
C ASP A 48 -0.71 15.78 13.57
N SER A 49 -1.94 15.62 14.05
CA SER A 49 -2.28 15.82 15.48
C SER A 49 -1.73 14.70 16.38
N ASN A 50 -1.24 13.60 15.82
CA ASN A 50 -0.76 12.43 16.58
C ASN A 50 0.28 11.62 15.78
N VAL A 51 1.48 12.17 15.64
CA VAL A 51 2.55 11.58 14.81
C VAL A 51 3.02 10.19 15.30
N TYR A 52 2.83 9.89 16.57
CA TYR A 52 3.20 8.60 17.16
C TYR A 52 2.05 7.58 17.24
N ARG A 53 0.83 7.96 16.79
CA ARG A 53 -0.34 7.07 16.84
C ARG A 53 -0.54 6.44 18.22
N SER A 54 -0.40 7.24 19.26
CA SER A 54 -0.50 6.85 20.66
C SER A 54 -1.77 7.40 21.32
N PRO A 55 -2.24 6.83 22.44
CA PRO A 55 -3.41 7.36 23.18
C PRO A 55 -3.24 8.82 23.60
N ASN A 56 -2.01 9.19 23.99
CA ASN A 56 -1.62 10.56 24.37
C ASN A 56 -0.97 11.28 23.19
N GLY A 57 -1.73 11.52 22.14
CA GLY A 57 -1.25 12.02 20.86
C GLY A 57 -0.37 13.27 20.98
N ARG A 58 0.75 13.29 20.28
CA ARG A 58 1.59 14.47 20.06
C ARG A 58 1.42 14.93 18.62
N GLY A 59 0.99 16.18 18.46
CA GLY A 59 0.89 16.79 17.14
C GLY A 59 2.21 17.43 16.71
N ASP A 60 2.52 17.32 15.43
CA ASP A 60 3.63 18.04 14.81
C ASP A 60 3.29 18.47 13.38
N THR A 61 4.06 19.47 12.92
CA THR A 61 4.02 19.93 11.53
C THR A 61 5.33 19.52 10.86
N TYR A 62 5.27 18.97 9.67
CA TYR A 62 6.45 18.58 8.91
C TYR A 62 6.38 19.04 7.46
N GLY A 63 7.53 19.43 6.95
CA GLY A 63 7.73 19.77 5.54
C GLY A 63 8.50 18.69 4.81
N GLY A 64 8.26 18.53 3.53
CA GLY A 64 8.99 17.63 2.67
C GLY A 64 9.37 18.27 1.35
N ILE A 65 10.58 18.03 0.90
CA ILE A 65 11.03 18.33 -0.46
C ILE A 65 11.43 17.02 -1.14
N GLY A 66 11.16 16.91 -2.43
CA GLY A 66 11.44 15.65 -3.12
C GLY A 66 11.66 15.82 -4.61
N LEU A 67 12.16 14.75 -5.20
CA LEU A 67 12.36 14.58 -6.62
C LEU A 67 11.44 13.45 -7.12
N VAL A 68 10.94 13.60 -8.33
CA VAL A 68 10.19 12.58 -9.04
C VAL A 68 10.75 12.42 -10.44
N ALA A 69 10.89 11.20 -10.90
CA ALA A 69 11.32 10.89 -12.26
C ALA A 69 10.61 9.63 -12.73
N GLY A 70 10.43 9.50 -14.03
CA GLY A 70 9.88 8.28 -14.58
C GLY A 70 9.91 8.26 -16.08
N PHE A 71 9.59 7.10 -16.62
CA PHE A 71 9.34 6.92 -18.04
C PHE A 71 8.20 5.92 -18.25
N ASP A 72 7.53 6.06 -19.38
CA ASP A 72 6.49 5.14 -19.85
C ASP A 72 6.58 5.08 -21.38
N GLN A 73 7.17 4.00 -21.86
CA GLN A 73 7.45 3.81 -23.28
C GLN A 73 6.74 2.56 -23.79
N SER A 74 5.89 2.74 -24.76
CA SER A 74 5.28 1.66 -25.52
C SER A 74 6.03 1.46 -26.85
N ILE A 75 6.55 0.25 -27.05
CA ILE A 75 7.24 -0.17 -28.27
C ILE A 75 6.45 -1.35 -28.85
N ASN A 76 5.68 -1.12 -29.88
CA ASN A 76 4.76 -2.10 -30.46
C ASN A 76 3.76 -2.61 -29.39
N ARG A 77 3.89 -3.89 -28.99
CA ARG A 77 3.04 -4.56 -28.01
C ARG A 77 3.71 -4.74 -26.66
N GLN A 78 4.77 -4.02 -26.43
CA GLN A 78 5.50 -4.02 -25.18
C GLN A 78 5.45 -2.64 -24.56
N ARG A 79 5.29 -2.57 -23.26
CA ARG A 79 5.32 -1.34 -22.49
C ARG A 79 6.33 -1.48 -21.38
N LEU A 80 7.31 -0.61 -21.37
CA LEU A 80 8.27 -0.46 -20.29
C LEU A 80 7.94 0.81 -19.51
N TYR A 81 7.86 0.71 -18.20
CA TYR A 81 7.60 1.87 -17.35
C TYR A 81 8.42 1.80 -16.07
N ALA A 82 8.75 2.96 -15.55
CA ALA A 82 9.33 3.13 -14.23
C ALA A 82 8.96 4.49 -13.65
N ASP A 83 8.68 4.53 -12.36
CA ASP A 83 8.43 5.71 -11.56
C ASP A 83 9.31 5.69 -10.32
N LEU A 84 10.01 6.78 -10.06
CA LEU A 84 10.83 7.00 -8.88
C LEU A 84 10.33 8.26 -8.17
N ASN A 85 10.15 8.18 -6.88
CA ASN A 85 9.99 9.33 -6.01
C ASN A 85 10.99 9.24 -4.86
N LEU A 86 11.57 10.37 -4.50
CA LEU A 86 12.49 10.52 -3.38
C LEU A 86 12.06 11.75 -2.61
N ARG A 87 11.93 11.66 -1.29
CA ARG A 87 11.51 12.77 -0.44
C ARG A 87 12.30 12.81 0.87
N SER A 88 12.75 14.00 1.25
CA SER A 88 13.28 14.30 2.58
C SER A 88 12.20 14.99 3.41
N ASN A 89 11.84 14.41 4.55
CA ASN A 89 10.82 14.91 5.47
C ASN A 89 11.49 15.45 6.73
N ARG A 90 11.11 16.65 7.16
CA ARG A 90 11.63 17.35 8.34
C ARG A 90 10.49 17.77 9.26
N TYR A 91 10.58 17.35 10.51
CA TYR A 91 9.60 17.62 11.55
C TYR A 91 9.97 18.87 12.33
N ALA A 92 8.99 19.67 12.71
CA ALA A 92 9.23 20.93 13.42
C ALA A 92 9.73 20.70 14.86
N ARG A 93 9.11 19.77 15.59
CA ARG A 93 9.40 19.45 17.00
C ARG A 93 10.04 18.09 17.16
N GLU A 94 9.44 17.05 16.61
CA GLU A 94 9.85 15.64 16.75
C GLU A 94 10.96 15.30 15.75
N LYS A 95 12.14 15.91 15.92
CA LYS A 95 13.30 15.77 15.02
C LYS A 95 13.80 14.33 14.85
N THR A 96 13.53 13.46 15.81
CA THR A 96 13.84 12.03 15.73
C THR A 96 13.10 11.34 14.57
N LEU A 97 11.96 11.90 14.14
CA LEU A 97 11.16 11.39 13.02
C LEU A 97 11.64 11.88 11.64
N ASP A 98 12.64 12.79 11.61
CA ASP A 98 13.24 13.21 10.34
C ASP A 98 13.69 12.00 9.54
N ASN A 99 13.25 11.92 8.28
CA ASN A 99 13.49 10.72 7.46
C ASN A 99 13.63 11.07 5.97
N ILE A 100 14.21 10.12 5.26
CA ILE A 100 14.15 10.07 3.79
C ILE A 100 13.22 8.93 3.42
N SER A 101 12.24 9.20 2.57
CA SER A 101 11.36 8.20 2.00
C SER A 101 11.59 8.10 0.50
N TYR A 102 11.45 6.89 -0.04
CA TYR A 102 11.49 6.68 -1.49
C TYR A 102 10.42 5.67 -1.92
N GLY A 103 10.08 5.72 -3.19
CA GLY A 103 9.27 4.72 -3.86
C GLY A 103 9.78 4.54 -5.27
N LEU A 104 10.03 3.29 -5.64
CA LEU A 104 10.34 2.83 -6.98
C LEU A 104 9.28 1.84 -7.41
N ASN A 105 8.73 2.04 -8.60
CA ASN A 105 7.88 1.06 -9.26
C ASN A 105 8.30 0.96 -10.70
N ALA A 106 8.61 -0.24 -11.19
CA ALA A 106 9.01 -0.48 -12.56
C ALA A 106 8.36 -1.75 -13.08
N GLY A 107 8.16 -1.83 -14.39
CA GLY A 107 7.59 -3.01 -14.98
C GLY A 107 7.73 -3.07 -16.49
N TRP A 108 7.48 -4.25 -16.96
CA TRP A 108 7.44 -4.61 -18.37
C TRP A 108 6.18 -5.42 -18.65
N ASP A 109 5.26 -4.85 -19.42
CA ASP A 109 4.09 -5.54 -19.95
C ASP A 109 4.33 -5.92 -21.41
N TRP A 110 3.93 -7.11 -21.79
CA TRP A 110 4.13 -7.62 -23.15
C TRP A 110 2.91 -8.39 -23.65
N ALA A 111 2.69 -8.37 -24.94
CA ALA A 111 1.70 -9.19 -25.62
C ALA A 111 2.24 -9.70 -26.96
N THR A 112 1.88 -10.94 -27.30
CA THR A 112 2.15 -11.50 -28.63
C THR A 112 1.04 -11.13 -29.61
N ILE A 113 1.24 -11.50 -30.87
CA ILE A 113 0.24 -11.27 -31.92
C ILE A 113 -1.03 -12.09 -31.67
N GLU A 114 -0.89 -13.28 -31.08
CA GLU A 114 -2.01 -14.20 -30.92
C GLU A 114 -2.75 -14.01 -29.59
N LYS A 115 -2.44 -14.84 -28.58
CA LYS A 115 -3.24 -14.97 -27.37
C LYS A 115 -2.44 -14.88 -26.08
N LEU A 116 -1.12 -14.78 -26.18
CA LEU A 116 -0.26 -14.78 -25.03
C LEU A 116 0.11 -13.34 -24.65
N SER A 117 -0.01 -13.01 -23.37
CA SER A 117 0.41 -11.74 -22.80
C SER A 117 0.95 -11.96 -21.40
N GLY A 118 1.69 -11.01 -20.89
CA GLY A 118 2.23 -11.11 -19.54
C GLY A 118 2.80 -9.81 -19.06
N GLY A 119 3.35 -9.85 -17.87
CA GLY A 119 4.07 -8.72 -17.31
C GLY A 119 4.90 -9.15 -16.12
N VAL A 120 5.93 -8.36 -15.87
CA VAL A 120 6.78 -8.42 -14.68
C VAL A 120 6.78 -7.03 -14.07
N SER A 121 6.64 -6.95 -12.76
CA SER A 121 6.72 -5.70 -12.01
C SER A 121 7.61 -5.85 -10.79
N VAL A 122 8.33 -4.79 -10.47
CA VAL A 122 9.14 -4.69 -9.26
C VAL A 122 8.77 -3.40 -8.55
N GLY A 123 8.70 -3.46 -7.23
CA GLY A 123 8.45 -2.31 -6.38
C GLY A 123 9.41 -2.32 -5.19
N ALA A 124 9.88 -1.15 -4.81
CA ALA A 124 10.64 -0.95 -3.58
C ALA A 124 10.22 0.38 -2.96
N SER A 125 9.99 0.41 -1.67
CA SER A 125 9.64 1.65 -0.98
C SER A 125 10.18 1.68 0.43
N GLN A 126 10.46 2.88 0.90
CA GLN A 126 10.84 3.18 2.27
C GLN A 126 10.00 4.35 2.78
N ALA A 127 9.45 4.21 3.96
CA ALA A 127 8.70 5.25 4.62
C ALA A 127 8.81 5.12 6.14
N LEU A 128 8.49 6.19 6.86
CA LEU A 128 8.32 6.11 8.31
C LEU A 128 7.17 5.14 8.63
N ALA A 129 7.40 4.21 9.54
CA ALA A 129 6.36 3.29 9.99
C ALA A 129 5.23 4.05 10.70
N ALA A 130 3.99 3.65 10.45
CA ALA A 130 2.83 4.36 10.99
C ALA A 130 2.65 4.17 12.52
N TYR A 131 3.30 3.15 13.10
CA TYR A 131 3.17 2.81 14.51
C TYR A 131 4.55 2.47 15.09
N ASN A 132 4.92 3.17 16.16
CA ASN A 132 6.17 2.93 16.87
C ASN A 132 5.87 2.23 18.21
N TYR A 133 5.75 0.90 18.17
CA TYR A 133 5.65 0.08 19.37
C TYR A 133 6.87 -0.81 19.48
N ASN A 134 7.45 -0.87 20.68
CA ASN A 134 8.54 -1.80 20.95
C ASN A 134 8.06 -3.27 20.99
N SER A 135 8.96 -4.22 21.14
CA SER A 135 8.67 -5.65 21.19
C SER A 135 7.72 -6.06 22.35
N THR A 136 7.57 -5.19 23.37
CA THR A 136 6.66 -5.40 24.51
C THR A 136 5.31 -4.69 24.32
N GLY A 137 5.05 -4.13 23.15
CA GLY A 137 3.81 -3.44 22.83
C GLY A 137 3.66 -2.04 23.47
N GLN A 138 4.74 -1.46 23.97
CA GLN A 138 4.72 -0.09 24.52
C GLN A 138 4.99 0.92 23.42
N PRO A 139 4.31 2.09 23.44
CA PRO A 139 4.62 3.18 22.52
C PRO A 139 6.10 3.58 22.63
N THR A 140 6.76 3.72 21.50
CA THR A 140 8.14 4.20 21.42
C THR A 140 8.21 5.49 20.61
N THR A 141 9.12 6.37 20.97
CA THR A 141 9.45 7.57 20.20
C THR A 141 10.65 7.34 19.27
N ALA A 142 11.18 6.12 19.23
CA ALA A 142 12.22 5.75 18.29
C ALA A 142 11.68 5.81 16.85
N ARG A 143 12.56 6.25 15.93
CA ARG A 143 12.23 6.28 14.51
C ARG A 143 12.24 4.86 13.96
N ASP A 144 11.08 4.37 13.60
CA ASP A 144 10.94 3.10 12.91
C ASP A 144 10.69 3.33 11.42
N VAL A 145 11.45 2.69 10.57
CA VAL A 145 11.37 2.80 9.12
C VAL A 145 10.93 1.47 8.55
N LEU A 146 9.86 1.54 7.77
CA LEU A 146 9.31 0.41 7.02
C LEU A 146 9.92 0.38 5.62
N ASN A 147 10.57 -0.72 5.26
CA ASN A 147 10.95 -1.04 3.90
C ASN A 147 10.02 -2.10 3.34
N THR A 148 9.62 -1.92 2.09
CA THR A 148 8.76 -2.87 1.37
C THR A 148 9.37 -3.17 0.02
N GLU A 149 9.52 -4.44 -0.31
CA GLU A 149 10.00 -4.94 -1.60
C GLU A 149 8.95 -5.86 -2.20
N GLN A 150 8.69 -5.69 -3.49
CA GLN A 150 7.65 -6.43 -4.20
C GLN A 150 8.17 -6.89 -5.57
N LEU A 151 7.82 -8.11 -5.93
CA LEU A 151 8.03 -8.67 -7.26
C LEU A 151 6.73 -9.35 -7.70
N GLY A 152 6.27 -9.03 -8.90
CA GLY A 152 5.13 -9.65 -9.54
C GLY A 152 5.48 -10.17 -10.92
N ALA A 153 4.99 -11.35 -11.28
CA ALA A 153 5.05 -11.88 -12.62
C ALA A 153 3.71 -12.53 -12.99
N ARG A 154 3.26 -12.33 -14.20
CA ARG A 154 2.02 -12.93 -14.71
C ARG A 154 2.17 -13.32 -16.17
N VAL A 155 1.53 -14.43 -16.53
CA VAL A 155 1.37 -14.87 -17.91
C VAL A 155 -0.10 -15.22 -18.12
N ARG A 156 -0.68 -14.72 -19.20
CA ARG A 156 -2.07 -14.91 -19.57
C ARG A 156 -2.16 -15.45 -20.98
N TRP A 157 -2.92 -16.52 -21.14
CA TRP A 157 -3.31 -17.07 -22.42
C TRP A 157 -4.80 -16.87 -22.63
N GLY A 158 -5.22 -16.51 -23.86
CA GLY A 158 -6.61 -16.37 -24.25
C GLY A 158 -6.99 -15.01 -24.80
N GLY A 159 -6.25 -13.95 -24.51
CA GLY A 159 -6.51 -12.60 -25.03
C GLY A 159 -7.94 -12.12 -24.75
N GLU A 160 -8.65 -11.66 -25.79
CA GLU A 160 -10.04 -11.26 -25.74
C GLU A 160 -11.03 -12.42 -25.92
N GLY A 161 -10.53 -13.65 -26.08
CA GLY A 161 -11.33 -14.85 -26.27
C GLY A 161 -12.28 -15.17 -25.10
N ALA A 162 -13.17 -16.12 -25.33
CA ALA A 162 -14.11 -16.56 -24.29
C ALA A 162 -13.38 -17.18 -23.09
N LEU A 163 -12.35 -17.96 -23.34
CA LEU A 163 -11.55 -18.63 -22.32
C LEU A 163 -10.22 -17.88 -22.10
N ASN A 164 -9.89 -17.62 -20.85
CA ASN A 164 -8.59 -17.13 -20.43
C ASN A 164 -8.00 -18.01 -19.33
N LEU A 165 -6.71 -18.31 -19.44
CA LEU A 165 -5.92 -18.95 -18.41
C LEU A 165 -4.85 -17.95 -17.94
N THR A 166 -4.66 -17.84 -16.63
CA THR A 166 -3.67 -16.94 -16.05
C THR A 166 -2.86 -17.67 -14.99
N ALA A 167 -1.53 -17.63 -15.13
CA ALA A 167 -0.60 -18.01 -14.09
C ALA A 167 0.07 -16.74 -13.55
N ALA A 168 0.17 -16.62 -12.23
CA ALA A 168 0.82 -15.48 -11.59
C ALA A 168 1.67 -15.93 -10.41
N TYR A 169 2.75 -15.19 -10.18
CA TYR A 169 3.63 -15.31 -9.04
C TYR A 169 3.84 -13.93 -8.41
N GLY A 170 3.89 -13.85 -7.09
CA GLY A 170 4.19 -12.65 -6.33
C GLY A 170 5.13 -12.95 -5.18
N TYR A 171 6.02 -12.03 -4.92
CA TYR A 171 6.87 -11.96 -3.74
C TYR A 171 6.68 -10.61 -3.08
N ASN A 172 6.56 -10.60 -1.75
CA ASN A 172 6.53 -9.39 -0.94
C ASN A 172 7.42 -9.60 0.28
N HIS A 173 8.24 -8.60 0.58
CA HIS A 173 9.07 -8.54 1.78
C HIS A 173 8.87 -7.21 2.46
N ILE A 174 8.66 -7.25 3.77
CA ILE A 174 8.58 -6.06 4.63
C ILE A 174 9.59 -6.21 5.75
N SER A 175 10.30 -5.13 6.05
CA SER A 175 11.24 -5.07 7.17
C SER A 175 11.17 -3.73 7.88
N TYR A 176 11.41 -3.75 9.18
CA TYR A 176 11.36 -2.61 10.08
C TYR A 176 12.72 -2.40 10.73
N THR A 177 13.09 -1.15 11.01
CA THR A 177 14.37 -0.86 11.67
C THR A 177 14.34 -1.12 13.18
N GLU A 178 13.21 -0.91 13.83
CA GLU A 178 13.04 -1.06 15.28
C GLU A 178 12.14 -2.26 15.63
N THR A 179 10.99 -2.37 14.96
CA THR A 179 10.03 -3.43 15.25
C THR A 179 10.28 -4.67 14.38
N VAL A 180 11.51 -5.18 14.42
CA VAL A 180 11.99 -6.33 13.61
C VAL A 180 11.15 -7.62 13.77
N ALA A 181 10.40 -7.76 14.87
CA ALA A 181 9.46 -8.86 15.06
C ALA A 181 8.31 -8.85 14.02
N ASN A 182 8.08 -7.71 13.37
CA ASN A 182 7.09 -7.55 12.30
C ASN A 182 7.67 -7.83 10.91
N ASP A 183 8.96 -8.11 10.79
CA ASP A 183 9.58 -8.48 9.52
C ASP A 183 8.92 -9.73 8.97
N ALA A 184 8.53 -9.66 7.71
CA ALA A 184 7.85 -10.77 7.06
C ALA A 184 8.18 -10.85 5.58
N SER A 185 8.22 -12.07 5.07
CA SER A 185 8.27 -12.34 3.63
C SER A 185 7.12 -13.25 3.23
N GLN A 186 6.62 -13.07 2.01
CA GLN A 186 5.54 -13.88 1.47
C GLN A 186 5.75 -14.16 -0.02
N HIS A 187 5.62 -15.41 -0.40
CA HIS A 187 5.52 -15.89 -1.77
C HIS A 187 4.08 -16.31 -2.06
N SER A 188 3.61 -16.01 -3.25
CA SER A 188 2.30 -16.44 -3.73
C SER A 188 2.41 -16.96 -5.14
N ALA A 189 1.72 -18.06 -5.43
CA ALA A 189 1.59 -18.60 -6.78
C ALA A 189 0.11 -18.90 -7.03
N SER A 190 -0.39 -18.56 -8.21
CA SER A 190 -1.77 -18.83 -8.57
C SER A 190 -1.90 -19.30 -10.02
N LEU A 191 -2.88 -20.17 -10.24
CA LEU A 191 -3.33 -20.59 -11.56
C LEU A 191 -4.85 -20.43 -11.61
N SER A 192 -5.36 -19.70 -12.58
CA SER A 192 -6.79 -19.45 -12.72
C SER A 192 -7.24 -19.58 -14.17
N GLY A 193 -8.46 -20.05 -14.32
CA GLY A 193 -9.19 -20.07 -15.59
C GLY A 193 -10.43 -19.23 -15.49
N SER A 194 -10.76 -18.46 -16.52
CA SER A 194 -11.99 -17.69 -16.56
C SER A 194 -12.68 -17.80 -17.92
N TYR A 195 -13.99 -17.86 -17.91
CA TYR A 195 -14.82 -18.00 -19.10
C TYR A 195 -15.84 -16.85 -19.19
N ARG A 196 -15.97 -16.27 -20.37
CA ARG A 196 -16.97 -15.25 -20.67
C ARG A 196 -18.30 -15.94 -21.00
N VAL A 197 -19.25 -15.86 -20.08
CA VAL A 197 -20.58 -16.49 -20.22
C VAL A 197 -21.47 -15.69 -21.16
N GLY A 198 -21.20 -14.41 -21.32
CA GLY A 198 -21.94 -13.50 -22.20
C GLY A 198 -21.14 -12.21 -22.41
N PRO A 199 -21.76 -11.18 -22.99
CA PRO A 199 -21.06 -9.93 -23.27
C PRO A 199 -20.64 -9.18 -21.99
N THR A 200 -21.35 -9.41 -20.88
CA THR A 200 -21.19 -8.62 -19.65
C THR A 200 -20.63 -9.40 -18.46
N LEU A 201 -20.66 -10.74 -18.50
CA LEU A 201 -20.28 -11.58 -17.35
C LEU A 201 -19.12 -12.50 -17.71
N ARG A 202 -18.10 -12.51 -16.85
CA ARG A 202 -16.99 -13.46 -16.85
C ARG A 202 -16.96 -14.18 -15.52
N LEU A 203 -16.96 -15.50 -15.53
CA LEU A 203 -16.81 -16.35 -14.36
C LEU A 203 -15.47 -17.04 -14.40
N GLY A 204 -14.84 -17.22 -13.24
CA GLY A 204 -13.53 -17.86 -13.13
C GLY A 204 -13.40 -18.72 -11.90
N THR A 205 -12.43 -19.62 -11.95
CA THR A 205 -11.98 -20.41 -10.82
C THR A 205 -10.47 -20.52 -10.83
N GLY A 206 -9.87 -20.70 -9.66
CA GLY A 206 -8.41 -20.79 -9.55
C GLY A 206 -7.94 -21.41 -8.25
N LEU A 207 -6.67 -21.77 -8.26
CA LEU A 207 -5.92 -22.24 -7.10
C LEU A 207 -4.87 -21.18 -6.75
N ARG A 208 -4.73 -20.88 -5.46
CA ARG A 208 -3.73 -19.94 -4.96
C ARG A 208 -3.02 -20.55 -3.76
N LEU A 209 -1.70 -20.58 -3.85
CA LEU A 209 -0.81 -21.06 -2.81
C LEU A 209 -0.02 -19.87 -2.27
N THR A 210 0.10 -19.78 -0.94
CA THR A 210 0.91 -18.77 -0.27
C THR A 210 1.85 -19.43 0.73
N ARG A 211 3.07 -18.90 0.83
CA ARG A 211 4.04 -19.26 1.86
C ARG A 211 4.59 -17.98 2.45
N GLY A 212 4.44 -17.82 3.74
CA GLY A 212 4.97 -16.69 4.49
C GLY A 212 5.99 -17.14 5.53
N ALA A 213 6.87 -16.23 5.91
CA ALA A 213 7.81 -16.42 7.01
C ALA A 213 7.95 -15.12 7.79
N GLN A 214 7.94 -15.23 9.10
CA GLN A 214 8.29 -14.21 10.08
C GLN A 214 9.47 -14.73 10.89
N PRO A 215 10.71 -14.26 10.60
CA PRO A 215 11.91 -14.83 11.21
C PRO A 215 11.97 -14.67 12.74
N GLN A 216 11.43 -13.56 13.24
CA GLN A 216 11.48 -13.19 14.67
C GLN A 216 10.08 -13.07 15.27
N ALA A 217 9.21 -14.06 15.00
CA ALA A 217 7.81 -14.01 15.39
C ALA A 217 7.57 -14.03 16.90
N PHE A 218 8.44 -14.74 17.67
CA PHE A 218 8.32 -14.89 19.12
C PHE A 218 9.70 -14.84 19.77
N GLN A 219 9.77 -14.19 20.92
CA GLN A 219 10.94 -14.24 21.78
C GLN A 219 10.74 -15.34 22.83
N THR A 220 11.53 -16.40 22.78
CA THR A 220 11.48 -17.54 23.73
C THR A 220 12.44 -17.36 24.91
N ALA A 221 13.51 -16.60 24.74
CA ALA A 221 14.44 -16.17 25.78
C ALA A 221 15.06 -14.83 25.39
N PRO A 222 15.69 -14.07 26.31
CA PRO A 222 16.37 -12.83 25.96
C PRO A 222 17.33 -13.00 24.77
N GLY A 223 17.05 -12.34 23.66
CA GLY A 223 17.83 -12.43 22.42
C GLY A 223 17.62 -13.69 21.56
N VAL A 224 16.76 -14.63 21.98
CA VAL A 224 16.45 -15.86 21.23
C VAL A 224 15.04 -15.74 20.65
N TYR A 225 14.94 -15.79 19.31
CA TYR A 225 13.69 -15.67 18.58
C TYR A 225 13.38 -16.95 17.81
N GLU A 226 12.11 -17.30 17.73
CA GLU A 226 11.60 -18.37 16.88
C GLU A 226 10.84 -17.81 15.68
N SER A 227 10.96 -18.52 14.57
CA SER A 227 10.29 -18.15 13.32
C SER A 227 8.89 -18.75 13.24
N ASN A 228 7.93 -17.99 12.69
CA ASN A 228 6.64 -18.53 12.28
C ASN A 228 6.61 -18.67 10.75
N LYS A 229 6.29 -19.87 10.27
CA LYS A 229 6.07 -20.14 8.84
C LYS A 229 4.57 -20.34 8.62
N THR A 230 4.04 -19.66 7.63
CA THR A 230 2.63 -19.73 7.25
C THR A 230 2.50 -20.37 5.89
N THR A 231 1.59 -21.33 5.75
CA THR A 231 1.22 -21.92 4.45
C THR A 231 -0.28 -21.73 4.24
N GLY A 232 -0.65 -21.12 3.11
CA GLY A 232 -2.04 -20.92 2.70
C GLY A 232 -2.36 -21.67 1.42
N ARG A 233 -3.55 -22.25 1.35
CA ARG A 233 -4.12 -22.90 0.17
C ARG A 233 -5.53 -22.38 -0.02
N ASN A 234 -5.81 -21.87 -1.23
CA ASN A 234 -7.10 -21.27 -1.51
C ASN A 234 -7.66 -21.80 -2.83
N ILE A 235 -8.96 -22.07 -2.85
CA ILE A 235 -9.72 -22.30 -4.07
C ILE A 235 -10.57 -21.06 -4.25
N ASP A 236 -10.36 -20.35 -5.34
CA ASP A 236 -10.98 -19.08 -5.63
C ASP A 236 -12.08 -19.25 -6.70
N PHE A 237 -13.25 -18.66 -6.49
CA PHE A 237 -14.30 -18.45 -7.49
C PHE A 237 -14.46 -16.96 -7.71
N THR A 238 -14.43 -16.53 -8.96
CA THR A 238 -14.47 -15.11 -9.33
C THR A 238 -15.59 -14.82 -10.30
N ALA A 239 -16.15 -13.62 -10.19
CA ALA A 239 -17.13 -13.11 -11.14
C ALA A 239 -16.79 -11.64 -11.46
N ASP A 240 -16.59 -11.35 -12.73
CA ASP A 240 -16.47 -10.00 -13.26
C ASP A 240 -17.74 -9.68 -14.04
N TRP A 241 -18.52 -8.72 -13.55
CA TRP A 241 -19.80 -8.40 -14.15
C TRP A 241 -19.90 -6.90 -14.48
N ARG A 242 -19.99 -6.61 -15.76
CA ARG A 242 -20.31 -5.29 -16.28
C ARG A 242 -21.82 -5.19 -16.51
N SER A 243 -22.58 -4.91 -15.43
CA SER A 243 -24.05 -4.92 -15.49
C SER A 243 -24.61 -3.84 -16.41
N THR A 244 -23.92 -2.70 -16.47
CA THR A 244 -24.18 -1.59 -17.40
C THR A 244 -22.86 -1.01 -17.92
N ALA A 245 -22.92 -0.06 -18.86
CA ALA A 245 -21.75 0.69 -19.28
C ALA A 245 -21.10 1.50 -18.15
N GLN A 246 -21.88 1.83 -17.12
CA GLN A 246 -21.49 2.67 -15.99
C GLN A 246 -21.14 1.85 -14.72
N THR A 247 -21.49 0.56 -14.68
CA THR A 247 -21.38 -0.27 -13.47
C THR A 247 -20.53 -1.50 -13.73
N PHE A 248 -19.47 -1.63 -12.97
CA PHE A 248 -18.61 -2.80 -12.95
C PHE A 248 -18.53 -3.40 -11.54
N LEU A 249 -18.78 -4.70 -11.44
CA LEU A 249 -18.71 -5.48 -10.21
C LEU A 249 -17.65 -6.56 -10.37
N ASN A 250 -16.80 -6.71 -9.37
CA ASN A 250 -15.86 -7.82 -9.25
C ASN A 250 -16.10 -8.51 -7.93
N ALA A 251 -16.32 -9.82 -7.96
CA ALA A 251 -16.53 -10.63 -6.77
C ALA A 251 -15.55 -11.80 -6.74
N ARG A 252 -15.07 -12.13 -5.56
CA ARG A 252 -14.32 -13.35 -5.27
C ARG A 252 -14.86 -14.01 -4.02
N ILE A 253 -15.07 -15.32 -4.08
CA ILE A 253 -15.32 -16.17 -2.91
C ILE A 253 -14.26 -17.24 -2.93
N SER A 254 -13.63 -17.49 -1.78
CA SER A 254 -12.53 -18.43 -1.66
C SER A 254 -12.75 -19.36 -0.47
N TRP A 255 -12.54 -20.64 -0.69
CA TRP A 255 -12.29 -21.57 0.41
C TRP A 255 -10.81 -21.49 0.76
N SER A 256 -10.52 -21.02 1.95
CA SER A 256 -9.16 -20.73 2.41
C SER A 256 -8.79 -21.63 3.57
N ASN A 257 -7.63 -22.27 3.46
CA ASN A 257 -6.98 -23.02 4.56
C ASN A 257 -5.60 -22.42 4.77
N ARG A 258 -5.29 -22.09 6.03
CA ARG A 258 -4.02 -21.51 6.44
C ARG A 258 -3.51 -22.23 7.68
N THR A 259 -2.25 -22.64 7.65
CA THR A 259 -1.53 -23.28 8.77
C THR A 259 -0.31 -22.46 9.18
N ASN A 260 0.01 -22.46 10.46
CA ASN A 260 1.12 -21.75 11.05
C ASN A 260 2.03 -22.74 11.80
N SER A 261 3.35 -22.67 11.63
CA SER A 261 4.27 -23.65 12.24
C SER A 261 4.52 -23.44 13.73
N GLY A 262 4.43 -22.20 14.21
CA GLY A 262 4.76 -21.85 15.59
C GLY A 262 3.54 -21.54 16.47
N LEU A 263 2.36 -21.42 15.90
CA LEU A 263 1.14 -20.97 16.56
C LEU A 263 -0.07 -21.73 16.01
N ASN A 264 -0.24 -22.99 16.42
CA ASN A 264 -1.29 -23.88 15.93
C ASN A 264 -2.72 -23.30 16.11
N ASN A 265 -2.93 -22.46 17.13
CA ASN A 265 -4.22 -21.80 17.36
C ASN A 265 -4.49 -20.61 16.42
N ARG A 266 -3.54 -20.24 15.55
CA ARG A 266 -3.73 -19.24 14.47
C ARG A 266 -4.04 -19.87 13.12
N ASP A 267 -4.26 -21.18 13.10
CA ASP A 267 -4.72 -21.85 11.90
C ASP A 267 -6.13 -21.38 11.55
N PHE A 268 -6.38 -21.27 10.27
CA PHE A 268 -7.66 -20.82 9.75
C PHE A 268 -8.16 -21.76 8.66
N SER A 269 -9.41 -22.15 8.74
CA SER A 269 -10.11 -22.83 7.66
C SER A 269 -11.50 -22.24 7.53
N GLY A 270 -11.85 -21.74 6.36
CA GLY A 270 -13.15 -21.11 6.15
C GLY A 270 -13.25 -20.28 4.87
N LEU A 271 -14.37 -19.57 4.77
CA LEU A 271 -14.65 -18.71 3.63
C LEU A 271 -14.00 -17.35 3.82
N THR A 272 -13.30 -16.92 2.77
CA THR A 272 -12.81 -15.56 2.57
C THR A 272 -13.34 -15.02 1.25
N GLY A 273 -13.21 -13.72 1.01
CA GLY A 273 -13.70 -13.18 -0.26
C GLY A 273 -13.68 -11.67 -0.30
N GLY A 274 -14.08 -11.14 -1.44
CA GLY A 274 -14.18 -9.71 -1.65
C GLY A 274 -15.17 -9.38 -2.75
N LEU A 275 -15.79 -8.23 -2.60
CA LEU A 275 -16.66 -7.60 -3.59
C LEU A 275 -16.19 -6.17 -3.79
N THR A 276 -15.98 -5.78 -5.04
CA THR A 276 -15.76 -4.38 -5.42
C THR A 276 -16.82 -3.96 -6.41
N ALA A 277 -17.30 -2.74 -6.24
CA ALA A 277 -18.27 -2.13 -7.13
C ALA A 277 -17.75 -0.77 -7.57
N ASN A 278 -17.77 -0.50 -8.87
CA ASN A 278 -17.47 0.79 -9.45
C ASN A 278 -18.69 1.28 -10.22
N TYR A 279 -19.11 2.49 -9.93
CA TYR A 279 -20.27 3.12 -10.55
C TYR A 279 -19.94 4.53 -11.00
N ALA A 280 -19.97 4.77 -12.29
CA ALA A 280 -19.70 6.07 -12.90
C ALA A 280 -20.97 6.61 -13.61
N PRO A 281 -21.92 7.21 -12.87
CA PRO A 281 -23.18 7.69 -13.44
C PRO A 281 -22.97 8.77 -14.50
N THR A 282 -21.87 9.52 -14.40
CA THR A 282 -21.47 10.52 -15.38
C THR A 282 -19.96 10.46 -15.62
N SER A 283 -19.48 11.15 -16.67
CA SER A 283 -18.04 11.31 -16.91
C SER A 283 -17.30 12.09 -15.82
N ARG A 284 -18.03 12.80 -14.94
CA ARG A 284 -17.46 13.63 -13.89
C ARG A 284 -17.57 13.02 -12.49
N LEU A 285 -18.49 12.09 -12.28
CA LEU A 285 -18.81 11.54 -10.97
C LEU A 285 -18.60 10.03 -11.00
N GLY A 286 -17.77 9.54 -10.09
CA GLY A 286 -17.51 8.13 -9.89
C GLY A 286 -17.64 7.75 -8.43
N PHE A 287 -18.14 6.55 -8.17
CA PHE A 287 -18.22 5.93 -6.86
C PHE A 287 -17.52 4.59 -6.90
N ASN A 288 -16.88 4.24 -5.82
CA ASN A 288 -16.36 2.90 -5.59
C ASN A 288 -16.78 2.40 -4.22
N ALA A 289 -17.07 1.12 -4.13
CA ALA A 289 -17.35 0.44 -2.86
C ALA A 289 -16.57 -0.88 -2.83
N SER A 290 -16.10 -1.26 -1.66
CA SER A 290 -15.40 -2.51 -1.43
C SER A 290 -15.84 -3.15 -0.12
N LEU A 291 -15.99 -4.46 -0.14
CA LEU A 291 -16.21 -5.30 1.04
C LEU A 291 -15.27 -6.48 0.92
N SER A 292 -14.52 -6.78 1.96
CA SER A 292 -13.68 -7.99 1.96
C SER A 292 -13.60 -8.63 3.34
N ARG A 293 -13.47 -9.95 3.33
CA ARG A 293 -13.08 -10.77 4.46
C ARG A 293 -11.86 -11.58 4.05
N ASP A 294 -10.74 -11.39 4.74
CA ASP A 294 -9.50 -12.08 4.40
C ASP A 294 -8.67 -12.41 5.65
N THR A 295 -7.67 -13.29 5.50
CA THR A 295 -6.67 -13.56 6.53
C THR A 295 -5.46 -12.66 6.32
N ALA A 296 -4.63 -12.47 7.34
CA ALA A 296 -3.44 -11.62 7.27
C ALA A 296 -2.50 -11.98 6.09
N ALA A 297 -2.37 -13.26 5.76
CA ALA A 297 -1.54 -13.72 4.64
C ALA A 297 -2.09 -13.39 3.25
N ASN A 298 -3.40 -13.14 3.14
CA ASN A 298 -4.07 -12.89 1.87
C ASN A 298 -4.30 -11.39 1.59
N SER A 299 -4.30 -10.56 2.62
CA SER A 299 -4.64 -9.14 2.51
C SER A 299 -3.64 -8.34 1.67
N THR A 300 -2.37 -8.74 1.64
CA THR A 300 -1.32 -8.10 0.82
C THR A 300 -1.52 -8.27 -0.68
N LEU A 301 -2.13 -9.37 -1.13
CA LEU A 301 -2.34 -9.64 -2.56
C LEU A 301 -3.53 -8.88 -3.15
N PHE A 302 -4.55 -8.56 -2.33
CA PHE A 302 -5.73 -7.81 -2.79
C PHE A 302 -5.48 -6.31 -2.92
N SER A 303 -4.54 -5.76 -2.15
CA SER A 303 -4.14 -4.36 -2.23
C SER A 303 -3.48 -3.99 -3.57
N GLN A 304 -3.00 -4.99 -4.34
CA GLN A 304 -2.31 -4.73 -5.61
C GLN A 304 -3.24 -4.47 -6.81
N THR A 305 -4.54 -4.76 -6.72
CA THR A 305 -5.44 -4.58 -7.88
C THR A 305 -5.95 -3.17 -8.05
N ASN A 306 -5.89 -2.33 -7.00
CA ASN A 306 -6.17 -0.88 -7.10
C ASN A 306 -5.52 -0.16 -5.90
N PRO A 307 -4.24 0.23 -5.97
CA PRO A 307 -3.70 1.12 -4.97
C PRO A 307 -4.42 2.46 -5.11
N ILE A 308 -5.28 2.80 -4.16
CA ILE A 308 -5.75 4.17 -4.02
C ILE A 308 -4.50 5.01 -3.74
N PRO A 309 -4.12 5.95 -4.61
CA PRO A 309 -2.94 6.76 -4.42
C PRO A 309 -3.01 7.48 -3.08
N GLY A 310 -2.05 7.23 -2.18
CA GLY A 310 -1.94 7.89 -0.89
C GLY A 310 -2.30 7.05 0.32
N GLN A 311 -2.66 5.77 0.18
CA GLN A 311 -2.78 4.89 1.34
C GLN A 311 -1.41 4.34 1.74
N SER A 312 -0.92 4.79 2.87
CA SER A 312 0.10 4.08 3.64
C SER A 312 -0.49 2.72 4.02
N GLY A 313 0.11 1.64 3.56
CA GLY A 313 -0.36 0.30 3.87
C GLY A 313 -0.56 0.15 5.38
N ALA A 314 -1.75 -0.27 5.78
CA ALA A 314 -2.03 -0.53 7.18
C ALA A 314 -1.02 -1.55 7.69
N ASN A 315 -0.27 -1.17 8.70
CA ASN A 315 0.64 -2.07 9.40
C ASN A 315 -0.15 -3.26 9.94
N GLN A 316 0.12 -4.41 9.41
CA GLN A 316 -0.48 -5.64 9.86
C GLN A 316 0.41 -6.23 10.94
N THR A 317 0.01 -6.07 12.19
CA THR A 317 0.56 -6.89 13.25
C THR A 317 0.26 -8.35 12.95
N ALA A 318 1.26 -9.20 13.10
CA ALA A 318 1.21 -10.62 12.77
C ALA A 318 0.16 -11.44 13.55
N ASN A 319 -0.54 -10.82 14.46
CA ASN A 319 -1.45 -11.44 15.41
C ASN A 319 -2.89 -11.63 14.91
N ASN A 320 -3.23 -11.12 13.74
CA ASN A 320 -4.60 -11.13 13.26
C ASN A 320 -4.95 -12.39 12.50
N GLN A 321 -6.06 -13.03 12.86
CA GLN A 321 -6.57 -14.19 12.12
C GLN A 321 -7.42 -13.80 10.92
N THR A 322 -8.37 -12.90 11.10
CA THR A 322 -9.28 -12.47 10.03
C THR A 322 -9.55 -10.98 10.10
N PHE A 323 -9.72 -10.38 8.92
CA PHE A 323 -10.13 -8.99 8.76
C PHE A 323 -11.37 -8.89 7.92
N ASN A 324 -12.31 -8.07 8.36
CA ASN A 324 -13.43 -7.61 7.56
C ASN A 324 -13.18 -6.14 7.25
N ASN A 325 -13.09 -5.79 5.96
CA ASN A 325 -12.87 -4.43 5.52
C ASN A 325 -14.08 -3.96 4.73
N PHE A 326 -14.50 -2.75 4.99
CA PHE A 326 -15.51 -2.03 4.23
C PHE A 326 -14.93 -0.70 3.79
N GLY A 327 -15.08 -0.36 2.52
CA GLY A 327 -14.61 0.90 1.96
C GLY A 327 -15.61 1.48 0.99
N VAL A 328 -15.78 2.80 1.01
CA VAL A 328 -16.51 3.55 0.00
C VAL A 328 -15.72 4.79 -0.38
N GLY A 329 -15.80 5.18 -1.64
CA GLY A 329 -15.16 6.37 -2.12
C GLY A 329 -15.98 7.05 -3.21
N ALA A 330 -15.75 8.33 -3.36
CA ALA A 330 -16.31 9.13 -4.44
C ALA A 330 -15.26 10.03 -5.06
N SER A 331 -15.34 10.23 -6.37
CA SER A 331 -14.52 11.16 -7.11
C SER A 331 -15.42 12.08 -7.95
N TYR A 332 -15.16 13.37 -7.89
CA TYR A 332 -15.93 14.37 -8.64
C TYR A 332 -15.01 15.35 -9.36
N ALA A 333 -15.06 15.35 -10.68
CA ALA A 333 -14.38 16.34 -11.52
C ALA A 333 -15.23 17.63 -11.56
N VAL A 334 -14.92 18.58 -10.66
CA VAL A 334 -15.59 19.87 -10.56
C VAL A 334 -15.41 20.66 -11.87
N THR A 335 -14.16 20.69 -12.33
CA THR A 335 -13.77 21.26 -13.63
C THR A 335 -12.75 20.34 -14.32
N SER A 336 -12.28 20.70 -15.51
CA SER A 336 -11.16 20.00 -16.16
C SER A 336 -9.83 20.07 -15.37
N LYS A 337 -9.73 21.00 -14.42
CA LYS A 337 -8.52 21.24 -13.61
C LYS A 337 -8.66 20.87 -12.14
N ILE A 338 -9.88 20.75 -11.64
CA ILE A 338 -10.17 20.54 -10.23
C ILE A 338 -10.95 19.26 -10.05
N SER A 339 -10.46 18.34 -9.22
CA SER A 339 -11.18 17.16 -8.79
C SER A 339 -11.18 17.03 -7.26
N LEU A 340 -12.30 16.56 -6.73
CA LEU A 340 -12.49 16.21 -5.34
C LEU A 340 -12.53 14.68 -5.22
N ASN A 341 -11.90 14.16 -4.19
CA ASN A 341 -11.94 12.75 -3.85
C ASN A 341 -12.31 12.61 -2.38
N SER A 342 -13.16 11.66 -2.05
CA SER A 342 -13.49 11.32 -0.67
C SER A 342 -13.44 9.82 -0.48
N GLY A 343 -13.13 9.39 0.73
CA GLY A 343 -13.06 7.99 1.09
C GLY A 343 -13.42 7.76 2.55
N LEU A 344 -14.10 6.65 2.80
CA LEU A 344 -14.34 6.11 4.12
C LEU A 344 -13.87 4.66 4.11
N GLN A 345 -13.13 4.25 5.14
CA GLN A 345 -12.72 2.87 5.32
C GLN A 345 -12.97 2.45 6.76
N TYR A 346 -13.50 1.27 6.93
CA TYR A 346 -13.66 0.62 8.22
C TYR A 346 -13.09 -0.78 8.13
N ARG A 347 -12.27 -1.13 9.10
CA ARG A 347 -11.68 -2.45 9.23
C ARG A 347 -11.97 -2.98 10.61
N HIS A 348 -12.45 -4.21 10.67
CA HIS A 348 -12.65 -4.99 11.87
C HIS A 348 -11.74 -6.22 11.83
N GLY A 349 -10.84 -6.35 12.80
CA GLY A 349 -9.93 -7.48 12.94
C GLY A 349 -10.15 -8.21 14.26
N ASN A 350 -10.12 -9.53 14.21
CA ASN A 350 -10.05 -10.37 15.39
C ASN A 350 -8.59 -10.76 15.63
N LEU A 351 -8.07 -10.35 16.78
CA LEU A 351 -6.72 -10.63 17.27
C LEU A 351 -6.77 -11.76 18.28
N VAL A 352 -5.88 -12.72 18.17
CA VAL A 352 -5.71 -13.75 19.19
C VAL A 352 -4.27 -13.68 19.70
N ASP A 353 -4.10 -13.25 20.94
CA ASP A 353 -2.81 -13.25 21.62
C ASP A 353 -2.68 -14.50 22.50
N GLN A 354 -1.54 -15.16 22.41
CA GLN A 354 -1.17 -16.22 23.36
C GLN A 354 -0.13 -15.71 24.32
N ILE A 355 -0.45 -15.81 25.60
CA ILE A 355 0.49 -15.58 26.69
C ILE A 355 0.86 -16.95 27.26
N PHE A 356 2.15 -17.28 27.23
CA PHE A 356 2.67 -18.48 27.85
C PHE A 356 3.08 -18.16 29.29
N VAL A 357 2.47 -18.85 30.27
CA VAL A 357 2.86 -18.79 31.67
C VAL A 357 3.31 -20.20 32.06
N GLY A 358 4.62 -20.46 32.00
CA GLY A 358 5.18 -21.80 32.15
C GLY A 358 4.75 -22.74 31.02
N THR A 359 4.10 -23.84 31.31
CA THR A 359 3.55 -24.80 30.34
C THR A 359 2.10 -24.52 29.96
N MET A 360 1.46 -23.52 30.56
CA MET A 360 0.08 -23.14 30.27
C MET A 360 0.06 -22.03 29.23
N SER A 361 -0.76 -22.17 28.18
CA SER A 361 -1.07 -21.12 27.25
C SER A 361 -2.44 -20.51 27.55
N VAL A 362 -2.49 -19.21 27.76
CA VAL A 362 -3.73 -18.45 27.88
C VAL A 362 -3.95 -17.73 26.56
N SER A 363 -5.06 -17.99 25.91
CA SER A 363 -5.49 -17.32 24.67
C SER A 363 -6.42 -16.17 25.05
N ASN A 364 -6.06 -14.95 24.69
CA ASN A 364 -6.90 -13.78 24.81
C ASN A 364 -7.35 -13.32 23.42
N GLU A 365 -8.66 -13.22 23.23
CA GLU A 365 -9.24 -12.65 22.01
C GLU A 365 -9.43 -11.15 22.19
N HIS A 366 -8.96 -10.39 21.21
CA HIS A 366 -9.11 -8.93 21.14
C HIS A 366 -9.72 -8.52 19.80
N THR A 367 -10.39 -7.39 19.78
CA THR A 367 -10.83 -6.77 18.52
C THR A 367 -9.98 -5.54 18.23
N ASP A 368 -9.65 -5.36 16.94
CA ASP A 368 -8.95 -4.19 16.41
C ASP A 368 -9.81 -3.55 15.33
N ASN A 369 -10.36 -2.39 15.64
CA ASN A 369 -11.21 -1.63 14.75
C ASN A 369 -10.48 -0.37 14.29
N THR A 370 -10.35 -0.19 12.98
CA THR A 370 -9.81 1.05 12.41
C THR A 370 -10.85 1.72 11.54
N PHE A 371 -10.93 3.03 11.66
CA PHE A 371 -11.76 3.90 10.85
C PHE A 371 -10.90 5.01 10.24
N ASP A 372 -11.00 5.18 8.93
CA ASP A 372 -10.31 6.20 8.16
C ASP A 372 -11.34 6.95 7.30
N ALA A 373 -11.36 8.27 7.43
CA ALA A 373 -12.17 9.15 6.61
C ALA A 373 -11.29 10.20 5.96
N SER A 374 -11.41 10.38 4.66
CA SER A 374 -10.56 11.32 3.93
C SER A 374 -11.33 12.14 2.91
N ILE A 375 -10.86 13.38 2.71
CA ILE A 375 -11.27 14.25 1.61
C ILE A 375 -10.03 14.89 0.99
N GLY A 376 -9.95 14.91 -0.33
CA GLY A 376 -8.83 15.43 -1.07
C GLY A 376 -9.27 16.33 -2.23
N LEU A 377 -8.47 17.34 -2.48
CA LEU A 377 -8.59 18.25 -3.61
C LEU A 377 -7.35 18.09 -4.49
N ASN A 378 -7.54 17.81 -5.77
CA ASN A 378 -6.47 17.88 -6.76
C ASN A 378 -6.74 19.09 -7.67
N TYR A 379 -5.72 19.90 -7.90
CA TYR A 379 -5.78 21.07 -8.75
C TYR A 379 -4.61 21.05 -9.75
N ALA A 380 -4.92 20.90 -11.03
CA ALA A 380 -3.98 21.08 -12.13
C ALA A 380 -3.84 22.58 -12.45
N VAL A 381 -2.96 23.26 -11.72
CA VAL A 381 -2.74 24.72 -11.82
C VAL A 381 -2.35 25.11 -13.24
N ALA A 382 -1.37 24.40 -13.81
CA ALA A 382 -0.89 24.56 -15.17
C ALA A 382 -0.47 23.18 -15.73
N ARG A 383 -0.03 23.14 -16.99
CA ARG A 383 0.40 21.89 -17.66
C ARG A 383 1.46 21.13 -16.85
N ASN A 384 2.38 21.85 -16.23
CA ASN A 384 3.53 21.29 -15.50
C ASN A 384 3.37 21.38 -13.98
N TRP A 385 2.32 22.02 -13.48
CA TRP A 385 2.08 22.25 -12.06
C TRP A 385 0.78 21.63 -11.59
N SER A 386 0.87 20.86 -10.51
CA SER A 386 -0.29 20.33 -9.81
C SER A 386 -0.15 20.51 -8.30
N MET A 387 -1.27 20.65 -7.64
CA MET A 387 -1.37 20.72 -6.19
C MET A 387 -2.40 19.68 -5.71
N ASN A 388 -2.04 18.94 -4.70
CA ASN A 388 -2.93 18.02 -3.99
C ASN A 388 -2.98 18.43 -2.53
N CYS A 389 -4.18 18.65 -1.98
CA CYS A 389 -4.41 18.85 -0.56
C CYS A 389 -5.33 17.74 -0.06
N LYS A 390 -5.02 17.15 1.08
CA LYS A 390 -5.80 16.07 1.72
C LYS A 390 -5.99 16.37 3.18
N TYR A 391 -7.21 16.12 3.67
CA TYR A 391 -7.51 15.95 5.09
C TYR A 391 -7.88 14.50 5.34
N GLU A 392 -7.44 13.97 6.46
CA GLU A 392 -7.63 12.58 6.86
C GLU A 392 -7.89 12.50 8.37
N TYR A 393 -8.94 11.80 8.75
CA TYR A 393 -9.25 11.44 10.12
C TYR A 393 -9.04 9.95 10.30
N LEU A 394 -8.19 9.59 11.25
CA LEU A 394 -7.82 8.21 11.57
C LEU A 394 -8.25 7.90 12.99
N LYS A 395 -8.91 6.77 13.20
CA LYS A 395 -9.26 6.27 14.53
C LYS A 395 -9.00 4.78 14.61
N ARG A 396 -8.41 4.35 15.72
CA ARG A 396 -8.23 2.94 16.06
C ARG A 396 -8.74 2.69 17.46
N ASP A 397 -9.63 1.72 17.59
CA ASP A 397 -10.16 1.22 18.86
C ASP A 397 -9.73 -0.24 19.00
N VAL A 398 -9.16 -0.60 20.14
CA VAL A 398 -8.72 -1.96 20.44
C VAL A 398 -9.36 -2.40 21.76
N SER A 399 -9.96 -3.61 21.80
CA SER A 399 -10.47 -4.17 23.04
C SER A 399 -9.34 -4.79 23.87
N GLY A 400 -9.49 -4.76 25.20
CA GLY A 400 -8.51 -5.33 26.12
C GLY A 400 -7.50 -4.32 26.66
N THR A 401 -6.39 -4.81 27.23
CA THR A 401 -5.37 -4.00 27.92
C THR A 401 -4.30 -3.43 26.99
N LEU A 402 -4.42 -3.63 25.68
CA LEU A 402 -3.41 -3.19 24.73
C LEU A 402 -3.51 -1.66 24.50
N PRO A 403 -2.40 -0.90 24.62
CA PRO A 403 -2.39 0.56 24.57
C PRO A 403 -2.41 1.13 23.14
N TYR A 404 -3.12 0.49 22.21
CA TYR A 404 -3.03 0.82 20.79
C TYR A 404 -4.16 1.69 20.26
N ALA A 405 -5.11 2.09 21.11
CA ALA A 405 -6.18 3.00 20.69
C ALA A 405 -5.62 4.40 20.44
N TYR A 406 -6.02 5.02 19.35
CA TYR A 406 -5.66 6.41 19.04
C TYR A 406 -6.68 7.07 18.12
N ASN A 407 -6.61 8.39 18.07
CA ASN A 407 -7.18 9.20 16.99
C ASN A 407 -6.11 10.16 16.44
N ALA A 408 -6.25 10.52 15.18
CA ALA A 408 -5.39 11.50 14.54
C ALA A 408 -6.13 12.25 13.44
N ASN A 409 -5.80 13.53 13.30
CA ASN A 409 -6.22 14.38 12.20
C ASN A 409 -4.96 14.77 11.43
N VAL A 410 -4.94 14.49 10.14
CA VAL A 410 -3.82 14.82 9.25
C VAL A 410 -4.33 15.76 8.17
N ILE A 411 -3.72 16.92 8.03
CA ILE A 411 -3.96 17.81 6.90
C ILE A 411 -2.65 18.07 6.20
N GLY A 412 -2.62 17.99 4.88
CA GLY A 412 -1.40 18.21 4.12
C GLY A 412 -1.68 18.66 2.70
N CYS A 413 -0.77 19.45 2.17
CA CYS A 413 -0.75 19.88 0.79
C CYS A 413 0.60 19.54 0.17
N THR A 414 0.59 19.08 -1.07
CA THR A 414 1.78 18.82 -1.88
C THR A 414 1.65 19.55 -3.22
N ALA A 415 2.63 20.37 -3.53
CA ALA A 415 2.81 20.93 -4.86
C ALA A 415 3.82 20.06 -5.62
N ARG A 416 3.54 19.82 -6.90
CA ARG A 416 4.39 19.05 -7.81
C ARG A 416 4.60 19.83 -9.10
N PHE A 417 5.85 19.97 -9.48
CA PHE A 417 6.27 20.47 -10.77
C PHE A 417 6.92 19.34 -11.57
N THR A 418 6.53 19.17 -12.84
CA THR A 418 7.09 18.14 -13.73
C THR A 418 7.41 18.70 -15.10
N LEU A 419 8.59 18.37 -15.60
CA LEU A 419 9.01 18.56 -17.00
C LEU A 419 8.83 17.23 -17.74
N ARG A 420 8.26 17.31 -18.92
CA ARG A 420 8.08 16.17 -19.84
C ARG A 420 8.74 16.47 -21.15
#